data_0ae96b04505e643b2905141223d1cc90
#
_entry.id   0ae96b04505e643b2905141223d1cc90
#
_cell.length_a   1.000
_cell.length_b   1.000
_cell.length_c   1.000
_cell.angle_alpha   90.00
_cell.angle_beta   90.00
_cell.angle_gamma   90.00
#
_symmetry.space_group_name_H-M   'P 1'
#
loop_
_entity.id
_entity.type
_entity.pdbx_description
1 polymer ?
#
loop_
_entity_poly.entity_id
_entity_poly.type
_entity_poly.pdbx_seq_one_letter_code
_entity_poly.pdbx_strand_id
1 'polypeptide(L)'
;MIHTFTQNGFTLVVDVYSGSVHVVDEQAAELIRLRENASGEETLKRFMAAHPDEDELSVRDCLDDIEELVRQGRLYKDDTAIRQAAVSDKKPAELKALCLNIAHTCNLTCSYCFAGQGSYKGDTALMPY
;
A
#
# COMPACT_ATOMS: atom_id res chain seq x y z
N MET A 1 -8.92 1.32 -0.47
CA MET A 1 -8.72 -0.17 -0.51
C MET A 1 -7.71 -0.53 0.56
N ILE A 2 -8.13 -1.34 1.50
CA ILE A 2 -7.30 -1.77 2.66
C ILE A 2 -6.90 -3.23 2.46
N HIS A 3 -5.64 -3.54 2.71
CA HIS A 3 -5.13 -4.91 2.78
C HIS A 3 -4.59 -5.17 4.19
N THR A 4 -5.04 -6.26 4.80
CA THR A 4 -4.58 -6.71 6.11
C THR A 4 -3.96 -8.09 5.98
N PHE A 5 -2.74 -8.25 6.47
CA PHE A 5 -2.02 -9.53 6.47
C PHE A 5 -1.04 -9.61 7.64
N THR A 6 -0.65 -10.83 8.00
CA THR A 6 0.33 -11.07 9.08
C THR A 6 1.64 -11.60 8.48
N GLN A 7 2.74 -11.01 8.88
CA GLN A 7 4.08 -11.44 8.50
C GLN A 7 5.06 -11.31 9.66
N ASN A 8 5.84 -12.34 9.90
CA ASN A 8 6.84 -12.41 10.98
C ASN A 8 6.26 -12.07 12.37
N GLY A 9 5.01 -12.44 12.65
CA GLY A 9 4.34 -12.15 13.92
C GLY A 9 3.76 -10.74 14.04
N PHE A 10 3.85 -9.90 13.02
CA PHE A 10 3.24 -8.57 12.98
C PHE A 10 2.03 -8.56 12.07
N THR A 11 0.93 -7.97 12.53
CA THR A 11 -0.22 -7.69 11.69
C THR A 11 -0.06 -6.31 11.05
N LEU A 12 -0.11 -6.30 9.73
CA LEU A 12 0.12 -5.13 8.88
C LEU A 12 -1.18 -4.72 8.19
N VAL A 13 -1.47 -3.45 8.20
CA VAL A 13 -2.57 -2.83 7.46
C VAL A 13 -1.98 -1.85 6.45
N VAL A 14 -2.31 -2.05 5.18
CA VAL A 14 -1.85 -1.20 4.07
C VAL A 14 -3.03 -0.53 3.42
N ASP A 15 -3.03 0.80 3.40
CA ASP A 15 -3.96 1.56 2.57
C ASP A 15 -3.30 1.90 1.23
N VAL A 16 -3.77 1.24 0.18
CA VAL A 16 -3.22 1.35 -1.17
C VAL A 16 -3.25 2.78 -1.72
N TYR A 17 -4.28 3.54 -1.40
CA TYR A 17 -4.47 4.87 -1.98
C TYR A 17 -3.73 5.98 -1.23
N SER A 18 -3.52 5.83 0.08
CA SER A 18 -2.66 6.73 0.84
C SER A 18 -1.18 6.33 0.79
N GLY A 19 -0.89 5.05 0.50
CA GLY A 19 0.43 4.46 0.60
C GLY A 19 0.90 4.24 2.05
N SER A 20 0.01 4.40 3.03
CA SER A 20 0.34 4.22 4.44
C SER A 20 0.40 2.76 4.82
N VAL A 21 1.36 2.41 5.67
CA VAL A 21 1.50 1.08 6.27
C VAL A 21 1.48 1.24 7.79
N HIS A 22 0.61 0.48 8.44
CA HIS A 22 0.44 0.49 9.88
C HIS A 22 0.73 -0.90 10.44
N VAL A 23 1.47 -0.96 11.55
CA VAL A 23 1.60 -2.17 12.36
C VAL A 23 0.56 -2.06 13.46
N VAL A 24 -0.30 -3.03 13.57
CA VAL A 24 -1.43 -3.03 14.51
C VAL A 24 -1.53 -4.37 15.24
N ASP A 25 -2.24 -4.39 16.36
CA ASP A 25 -2.64 -5.63 17.01
C ASP A 25 -3.88 -6.25 16.35
N GLU A 26 -4.32 -7.39 16.86
CA GLU A 26 -5.47 -8.11 16.29
C GLU A 26 -6.78 -7.34 16.50
N GLN A 27 -6.92 -6.66 17.65
CA GLN A 27 -8.10 -5.85 17.96
C GLN A 27 -8.25 -4.69 16.97
N ALA A 28 -7.21 -3.90 16.78
CA ALA A 28 -7.21 -2.79 15.84
C ALA A 28 -7.39 -3.27 14.39
N ALA A 29 -6.80 -4.40 14.01
CA ALA A 29 -6.97 -4.97 12.69
C ALA A 29 -8.42 -5.41 12.41
N GLU A 30 -9.11 -5.94 13.41
CA GLU A 30 -10.53 -6.32 13.31
C GLU A 30 -11.41 -5.07 13.24
N LEU A 31 -11.18 -4.09 14.11
CA LEU A 31 -11.89 -2.81 14.09
C LEU A 31 -11.75 -2.10 12.73
N ILE A 32 -10.55 -2.07 12.18
CA ILE A 32 -10.30 -1.51 10.84
C ILE A 32 -11.13 -2.26 9.78
N ARG A 33 -11.16 -3.58 9.80
CA ARG A 33 -11.97 -4.36 8.84
C ARG A 33 -13.47 -4.08 8.97
N LEU A 34 -14.00 -4.01 10.19
CA LEU A 34 -15.41 -3.71 10.44
C LEU A 34 -15.75 -2.28 10.02
N ARG A 35 -14.84 -1.33 10.25
CA ARG A 35 -15.01 0.09 9.93
C ARG A 35 -15.08 0.39 8.43
N GLU A 36 -14.50 -0.45 7.58
CA GLU A 36 -14.52 -0.25 6.13
C GLU A 36 -15.94 -0.11 5.55
N ASN A 37 -16.91 -0.78 6.17
CA ASN A 37 -18.32 -0.82 5.70
C ASN A 37 -19.34 -0.32 6.73
N ALA A 38 -18.89 0.37 7.77
CA ALA A 38 -19.76 0.82 8.87
C ALA A 38 -19.28 2.17 9.43
N SER A 39 -20.15 2.87 10.17
CA SER A 39 -19.74 4.02 10.97
C SER A 39 -18.97 3.58 12.22
N GLY A 40 -18.27 4.51 12.91
CA GLY A 40 -17.57 4.20 14.16
C GLY A 40 -18.49 3.58 15.22
N GLU A 41 -19.68 4.15 15.43
CA GLU A 41 -20.67 3.62 16.38
C GLU A 41 -21.19 2.22 16.01
N GLU A 42 -21.41 1.97 14.75
CA GLU A 42 -21.84 0.64 14.28
C GLU A 42 -20.70 -0.38 14.39
N THR A 43 -19.46 0.05 14.13
CA THR A 43 -18.28 -0.78 14.32
C THR A 43 -18.12 -1.19 15.77
N LEU A 44 -18.25 -0.23 16.72
CA LEU A 44 -18.20 -0.51 18.15
C LEU A 44 -19.26 -1.57 18.55
N LYS A 45 -20.49 -1.37 18.13
CA LYS A 45 -21.59 -2.32 18.44
C LYS A 45 -21.30 -3.71 17.92
N ARG A 46 -20.82 -3.84 16.68
CA ARG A 46 -20.52 -5.14 16.07
C ARG A 46 -19.35 -5.81 16.77
N PHE A 47 -18.31 -5.06 17.09
CA PHE A 47 -17.14 -5.58 17.79
C PHE A 47 -17.52 -6.06 19.20
N MET A 48 -18.20 -5.24 20.01
CA MET A 48 -18.64 -5.61 21.36
C MET A 48 -19.64 -6.78 21.37
N ALA A 49 -20.44 -6.93 20.33
CA ALA A 49 -21.33 -8.09 20.21
C ALA A 49 -20.54 -9.41 19.96
N ALA A 50 -19.41 -9.34 19.30
CA ALA A 50 -18.52 -10.48 19.07
C ALA A 50 -17.58 -10.75 20.25
N HIS A 51 -17.21 -9.71 20.99
CA HIS A 51 -16.24 -9.73 22.08
C HIS A 51 -16.82 -9.11 23.36
N PRO A 52 -17.81 -9.75 24.02
CA PRO A 52 -18.50 -9.17 25.17
C PRO A 52 -17.64 -9.03 26.41
N ASP A 53 -16.49 -9.70 26.47
CA ASP A 53 -15.54 -9.67 27.59
C ASP A 53 -14.50 -8.54 27.46
N GLU A 54 -14.45 -7.84 26.32
CA GLU A 54 -13.53 -6.74 26.09
C GLU A 54 -14.02 -5.45 26.81
N ASP A 55 -13.05 -4.60 27.20
CA ASP A 55 -13.38 -3.32 27.82
C ASP A 55 -13.81 -2.30 26.76
N GLU A 56 -15.07 -1.88 26.84
CA GLU A 56 -15.65 -0.94 25.86
C GLU A 56 -14.87 0.38 25.78
N LEU A 57 -14.30 0.87 26.90
CA LEU A 57 -13.52 2.10 26.89
C LEU A 57 -12.24 1.94 26.06
N SER A 58 -11.53 0.85 26.26
CA SER A 58 -10.33 0.53 25.48
C SER A 58 -10.62 0.39 23.99
N VAL A 59 -11.73 -0.26 23.64
CA VAL A 59 -12.18 -0.41 22.24
C VAL A 59 -12.53 0.95 21.64
N ARG A 60 -13.17 1.83 22.39
CA ARG A 60 -13.54 3.18 21.96
C ARG A 60 -12.30 4.04 21.72
N ASP A 61 -11.32 4.00 22.62
CA ASP A 61 -10.05 4.71 22.46
C ASP A 61 -9.32 4.26 21.18
N CYS A 62 -9.28 2.94 20.92
CA CYS A 62 -8.71 2.40 19.68
C CYS A 62 -9.45 2.87 18.43
N LEU A 63 -10.80 2.96 18.49
CA LEU A 63 -11.60 3.50 17.40
C LEU A 63 -11.32 4.99 17.17
N ASP A 64 -11.13 5.77 18.21
CA ASP A 64 -10.80 7.19 18.12
C ASP A 64 -9.43 7.40 17.44
N ASP A 65 -8.45 6.56 17.72
CA ASP A 65 -7.15 6.54 17.04
C ASP A 65 -7.31 6.18 15.54
N ILE A 66 -8.15 5.20 15.21
CA ILE A 66 -8.47 4.85 13.83
C ILE A 66 -9.14 6.03 13.09
N GLU A 67 -10.11 6.71 13.72
CA GLU A 67 -10.77 7.88 13.13
C GLU A 67 -9.80 9.06 12.94
N GLU A 68 -8.80 9.20 13.81
CA GLU A 68 -7.72 10.18 13.60
C GLU A 68 -6.91 9.86 12.34
N LEU A 69 -6.54 8.60 12.11
CA LEU A 69 -5.86 8.19 10.89
C LEU A 69 -6.71 8.45 9.63
N VAL A 70 -8.02 8.26 9.74
CA VAL A 70 -8.97 8.59 8.65
C VAL A 70 -8.98 10.08 8.37
N ARG A 71 -9.08 10.93 9.42
CA ARG A 71 -9.05 12.40 9.26
C ARG A 71 -7.73 12.89 8.66
N GLN A 72 -6.61 12.25 8.98
CA GLN A 72 -5.30 12.54 8.41
C GLN A 72 -5.15 12.04 6.95
N GLY A 73 -6.14 11.32 6.41
CA GLY A 73 -6.06 10.72 5.08
C GLY A 73 -5.04 9.61 4.95
N ARG A 74 -4.72 8.96 6.07
CA ARG A 74 -3.77 7.83 6.14
C ARG A 74 -4.46 6.48 6.16
N LEU A 75 -5.79 6.46 6.27
CA LEU A 75 -6.62 5.27 6.24
C LEU A 75 -7.91 5.55 5.47
N TYR A 76 -8.40 4.58 4.71
CA TYR A 76 -9.59 4.64 3.84
C TYR A 76 -9.58 5.78 2.82
N LYS A 77 -8.42 6.20 2.38
CA LYS A 77 -8.32 7.18 1.31
C LYS A 77 -8.97 6.65 0.04
N ASP A 78 -9.66 7.51 -0.69
CA ASP A 78 -10.22 7.18 -2.00
C ASP A 78 -9.16 7.32 -3.11
N ASP A 79 -9.49 6.86 -4.30
CA ASP A 79 -8.62 6.95 -5.47
C ASP A 79 -8.79 8.25 -6.29
N THR A 80 -9.58 9.21 -5.78
CA THR A 80 -9.96 10.44 -6.49
C THR A 80 -8.74 11.23 -6.94
N ALA A 81 -7.74 11.41 -6.07
CA ALA A 81 -6.52 12.12 -6.40
C ALA A 81 -5.70 11.42 -7.50
N ILE A 82 -5.66 10.08 -7.47
CA ILE A 82 -4.97 9.27 -8.47
C ILE A 82 -5.69 9.35 -9.81
N ARG A 83 -7.03 9.25 -9.82
CA ARG A 83 -7.85 9.39 -11.03
C ARG A 83 -7.73 10.79 -11.62
N GLN A 84 -7.74 11.83 -10.79
CA GLN A 84 -7.57 13.21 -11.23
C GLN A 84 -6.17 13.44 -11.82
N ALA A 85 -5.12 12.86 -11.21
CA ALA A 85 -3.77 12.93 -11.75
C ALA A 85 -3.66 12.21 -13.11
N ALA A 86 -4.30 11.05 -13.27
CA ALA A 86 -4.33 10.30 -14.52
C ALA A 86 -5.10 11.03 -15.65
N VAL A 87 -6.14 11.81 -15.32
CA VAL A 87 -6.92 12.59 -16.28
C VAL A 87 -6.26 13.94 -16.58
N SER A 88 -5.43 14.45 -15.67
CA SER A 88 -4.72 15.73 -15.80
C SER A 88 -3.51 15.69 -16.75
N ASP A 89 -3.45 14.73 -17.64
CA ASP A 89 -2.34 14.42 -18.56
C ASP A 89 -2.07 15.51 -19.64
N LYS A 90 -2.44 16.77 -19.37
CA LYS A 90 -2.17 17.94 -20.23
C LYS A 90 -0.96 18.76 -19.76
N LYS A 91 -0.30 18.39 -18.66
CA LYS A 91 0.99 19.01 -18.33
C LYS A 91 2.09 18.33 -19.15
N PRO A 92 3.03 19.07 -19.73
CA PRO A 92 4.19 18.47 -20.35
C PRO A 92 4.83 17.53 -19.31
N ALA A 93 5.04 16.27 -19.72
CA ALA A 93 5.60 15.28 -18.82
C ALA A 93 6.97 15.75 -18.35
N GLU A 94 7.08 16.15 -17.09
CA GLU A 94 8.39 16.36 -16.48
C GLU A 94 9.14 15.03 -16.45
N LEU A 95 10.29 14.98 -17.12
CA LEU A 95 11.16 13.82 -17.08
C LEU A 95 11.71 13.66 -15.66
N LYS A 96 11.15 12.72 -14.91
CA LYS A 96 11.55 12.46 -13.52
C LYS A 96 12.76 11.53 -13.41
N ALA A 97 12.93 10.65 -14.39
CA ALA A 97 14.04 9.71 -14.45
C ALA A 97 14.28 9.27 -15.89
N LEU A 98 15.53 9.02 -16.22
CA LEU A 98 15.97 8.49 -17.50
C LEU A 98 16.80 7.23 -17.24
N CYS A 99 16.38 6.10 -17.78
CA CYS A 99 17.14 4.85 -17.74
C CYS A 99 17.83 4.65 -19.08
N LEU A 100 19.15 4.74 -19.09
CA LEU A 100 19.97 4.55 -20.28
C LEU A 100 20.61 3.17 -20.27
N ASN A 101 20.24 2.31 -21.21
CA ASN A 101 20.89 1.03 -21.44
C ASN A 101 22.10 1.25 -22.35
N ILE A 102 23.24 1.59 -21.76
CA ILE A 102 24.47 1.94 -22.50
C ILE A 102 25.11 0.74 -23.18
N ALA A 103 24.79 -0.48 -22.76
CA ALA A 103 25.30 -1.71 -23.35
C ALA A 103 24.24 -2.83 -23.24
N HIS A 104 24.04 -3.56 -24.32
CA HIS A 104 23.27 -4.80 -24.37
C HIS A 104 24.19 -6.03 -24.36
N THR A 105 25.29 -5.93 -23.63
CA THR A 105 26.27 -7.01 -23.45
C THR A 105 26.68 -7.10 -21.99
N CYS A 106 27.00 -8.29 -21.52
CA CYS A 106 27.53 -8.54 -20.20
C CYS A 106 28.60 -9.62 -20.25
N ASN A 107 29.66 -9.46 -19.48
CA ASN A 107 30.72 -10.47 -19.36
C ASN A 107 30.50 -11.44 -18.18
N LEU A 108 29.35 -11.36 -17.50
CA LEU A 108 28.96 -12.27 -16.42
C LEU A 108 28.04 -13.36 -16.93
N THR A 109 28.11 -14.54 -16.29
CA THR A 109 27.31 -15.72 -16.63
C THR A 109 26.39 -16.14 -15.49
N CYS A 110 25.64 -15.18 -14.90
CA CYS A 110 24.76 -15.44 -13.76
C CYS A 110 23.63 -16.39 -14.17
N SER A 111 23.45 -17.47 -13.43
CA SER A 111 22.41 -18.48 -13.71
C SER A 111 20.97 -17.97 -13.59
N TYR A 112 20.76 -16.88 -12.86
CA TYR A 112 19.47 -16.20 -12.65
C TYR A 112 19.32 -14.91 -13.44
N CYS A 113 20.09 -14.70 -14.49
CA CYS A 113 20.08 -13.46 -15.25
C CYS A 113 18.79 -13.27 -16.06
N PHE A 114 17.92 -12.39 -15.62
CA PHE A 114 16.69 -12.02 -16.35
C PHE A 114 16.96 -11.25 -17.64
N ALA A 115 18.13 -10.60 -17.74
CA ALA A 115 18.53 -9.78 -18.89
C ALA A 115 19.19 -10.60 -20.02
N GLY A 116 19.27 -11.94 -19.90
CA GLY A 116 19.92 -12.77 -20.89
C GLY A 116 21.37 -12.33 -21.17
N GLN A 117 22.14 -12.09 -20.11
CA GLN A 117 23.52 -11.60 -20.17
C GLN A 117 23.66 -10.24 -20.88
N GLY A 118 22.65 -9.37 -20.69
CA GLY A 118 22.62 -8.02 -21.22
C GLY A 118 21.88 -7.88 -22.55
N SER A 119 21.66 -8.98 -23.27
CA SER A 119 21.02 -8.92 -24.60
C SER A 119 19.50 -8.74 -24.57
N TYR A 120 18.85 -9.01 -23.43
CA TYR A 120 17.38 -8.99 -23.30
C TYR A 120 16.64 -9.78 -24.40
N LYS A 121 17.26 -10.84 -24.91
CA LYS A 121 16.82 -11.65 -26.07
C LYS A 121 16.82 -10.87 -27.40
N GLY A 122 17.53 -9.78 -27.50
CA GLY A 122 17.75 -8.97 -28.70
C GLY A 122 19.22 -8.97 -29.12
N ASP A 123 19.59 -8.00 -29.94
CA ASP A 123 20.95 -7.85 -30.42
C ASP A 123 21.90 -7.37 -29.30
N THR A 124 23.13 -7.87 -29.32
CA THR A 124 24.21 -7.39 -28.47
C THR A 124 24.79 -6.13 -29.08
N ALA A 125 24.57 -4.97 -28.47
CA ALA A 125 25.01 -3.69 -28.99
C ALA A 125 25.46 -2.75 -27.88
N LEU A 126 26.28 -1.78 -28.24
CA LEU A 126 26.55 -0.59 -27.43
C LEU A 126 25.63 0.54 -27.90
N MET A 127 25.26 1.43 -26.99
CA MET A 127 24.48 2.62 -27.34
C MET A 127 25.31 3.49 -28.29
N PRO A 128 24.81 3.86 -29.49
CA PRO A 128 25.50 4.78 -30.38
C PRO A 128 25.58 6.18 -29.77
N TYR A 129 26.59 6.94 -30.14
CA TYR A 129 26.75 8.33 -29.71
C TYR A 129 25.66 9.23 -30.31
#